data_093eb85c0497d0cd7d766a5a4609edc8
#
_entry.id   093eb85c0497d0cd7d766a5a4609edc8
#
_cell.length_a   1.000
_cell.length_b   1.000
_cell.length_c   1.000
_cell.angle_alpha   90.00
_cell.angle_beta   90.00
_cell.angle_gamma   90.00
#
_symmetry.space_group_name_H-M   'P 1'
#
loop_
_entity.id
_entity.type
_entity.pdbx_description
1 polymer ?
#
loop_
_entity_poly.entity_id
_entity_poly.type
_entity_poly.pdbx_seq_one_letter_code
_entity_poly.pdbx_strand_id
1 'polypeptide(L)'
;MKGLKKLLGLTLAAMMTMSLVGCSSSGDNGESGEAADKLQQIKDSGVLKVGTSAEYSPYEFHKVVDGEDKIVGFDDFIVQEIAKDMGVKVEYTDMDFDGLLGALQADKVDIVLAGMTPNEERKKSVDFSEIYYTNSNVCIVAKGKEDSIKSSDDLKKLKVGVQKGTTQADYVTGDLGITNATQLKKIPDLMLELQNGKIDVIVTGKAVAQINVKNYKNVAIGNTTVGDEVAETAAAAIKKSYDKVDNTAFLKSVNDTIATLEKEGKIDEFMQEALKLTE
;
A
#
# COMPACT_ATOMS: atom_id res chain seq x y z
N MET A 1 -11.38 -40.21 -62.16
CA MET A 1 -10.43 -40.48 -63.22
C MET A 1 -9.05 -40.05 -62.70
N LYS A 2 -8.25 -41.04 -62.39
CA LYS A 2 -6.94 -41.39 -62.96
C LYS A 2 -5.91 -40.27 -62.75
N GLY A 3 -4.79 -40.47 -62.16
CA GLY A 3 -3.93 -41.59 -61.79
C GLY A 3 -2.61 -40.92 -61.33
N LEU A 4 -1.97 -41.33 -60.36
CA LEU A 4 -1.08 -42.50 -60.21
C LEU A 4 0.36 -42.23 -60.70
N LYS A 5 1.27 -42.56 -59.79
CA LYS A 5 2.64 -43.07 -60.02
C LYS A 5 3.76 -42.04 -59.76
N LYS A 6 4.55 -42.24 -58.68
CA LYS A 6 5.69 -43.20 -58.51
C LYS A 6 6.94 -42.62 -59.17
N LEU A 7 8.10 -42.57 -58.62
CA LEU A 7 9.08 -43.49 -58.02
C LEU A 7 10.34 -42.67 -57.67
N LEU A 8 10.98 -42.86 -56.53
CA LEU A 8 12.07 -43.78 -56.21
C LEU A 8 13.47 -43.31 -56.61
N GLY A 9 14.37 -43.40 -55.71
CA GLY A 9 15.81 -43.43 -55.92
C GLY A 9 16.56 -42.73 -54.76
N LEU A 10 16.96 -43.27 -53.76
CA LEU A 10 17.90 -44.32 -53.30
C LEU A 10 19.38 -43.95 -53.53
N THR A 11 20.12 -44.09 -52.39
CA THR A 11 21.53 -44.39 -52.18
C THR A 11 22.48 -43.19 -52.15
N LEU A 12 23.50 -43.10 -51.32
CA LEU A 12 24.32 -44.05 -50.57
C LEU A 12 25.26 -43.25 -49.66
N ALA A 13 25.33 -43.49 -48.38
CA ALA A 13 26.39 -44.12 -47.63
C ALA A 13 27.67 -43.32 -47.39
N ALA A 14 27.92 -43.16 -46.11
CA ALA A 14 29.12 -43.47 -45.34
C ALA A 14 30.33 -42.55 -45.44
N MET A 15 30.72 -42.00 -44.33
CA MET A 15 31.97 -42.43 -43.67
C MET A 15 32.07 -41.85 -42.25
N MET A 16 32.25 -42.76 -41.32
CA MET A 16 32.73 -42.55 -39.94
C MET A 16 34.09 -41.86 -39.93
N THR A 17 34.27 -40.95 -38.97
CA THR A 17 35.53 -40.90 -38.26
C THR A 17 35.20 -40.61 -36.77
N MET A 18 35.42 -41.61 -35.95
CA MET A 18 35.59 -41.53 -34.51
C MET A 18 36.78 -40.66 -34.20
N SER A 19 36.64 -39.72 -33.28
CA SER A 19 37.69 -39.31 -32.36
C SER A 19 37.11 -39.18 -30.96
N LEU A 20 37.21 -40.24 -30.18
CA LEU A 20 37.14 -40.19 -28.73
C LEU A 20 38.33 -39.39 -28.25
N VAL A 21 38.08 -38.26 -27.59
CA VAL A 21 38.92 -37.78 -26.49
C VAL A 21 38.00 -37.50 -25.34
N GLY A 22 38.00 -38.38 -24.37
CA GLY A 22 37.41 -38.16 -23.08
C GLY A 22 38.19 -37.14 -22.29
N CYS A 23 37.51 -36.32 -21.56
CA CYS A 23 37.93 -35.88 -20.24
C CYS A 23 36.66 -35.55 -19.45
N SER A 24 36.42 -36.39 -18.53
CA SER A 24 35.56 -36.22 -17.36
C SER A 24 35.97 -34.91 -16.68
N SER A 25 35.00 -34.00 -16.56
CA SER A 25 34.91 -33.19 -15.36
C SER A 25 33.41 -32.97 -15.12
N SER A 26 32.96 -33.71 -14.13
CA SER A 26 31.70 -33.42 -13.44
C SER A 26 31.84 -32.02 -12.84
N GLY A 27 31.44 -31.01 -13.62
CA GLY A 27 31.12 -29.70 -13.13
C GLY A 27 29.64 -29.71 -12.88
N ASP A 28 29.29 -29.95 -11.63
CA ASP A 28 27.99 -29.60 -11.10
C ASP A 28 27.89 -28.07 -11.17
N ASN A 29 27.49 -27.56 -12.33
CA ASN A 29 26.99 -26.19 -12.44
C ASN A 29 25.59 -26.19 -11.84
N GLY A 30 25.54 -26.22 -10.50
CA GLY A 30 24.45 -25.63 -9.79
C GLY A 30 24.33 -24.19 -10.26
N GLU A 31 23.42 -23.94 -11.16
CA GLU A 31 22.96 -22.60 -11.51
C GLU A 31 22.32 -22.02 -10.23
N SER A 32 23.17 -21.51 -9.33
CA SER A 32 22.74 -20.55 -8.33
C SER A 32 22.41 -19.27 -9.10
N GLY A 33 21.27 -19.28 -9.78
CA GLY A 33 20.77 -18.08 -10.41
C GLY A 33 20.61 -17.03 -9.32
N GLU A 34 21.45 -15.98 -9.40
CA GLU A 34 21.35 -14.82 -8.54
C GLU A 34 19.91 -14.30 -8.59
N ALA A 35 19.31 -14.02 -7.43
CA ALA A 35 17.94 -13.52 -7.36
C ALA A 35 17.84 -12.23 -8.19
N ALA A 36 16.81 -12.11 -8.99
CA ALA A 36 16.61 -10.96 -9.86
C ALA A 36 16.34 -9.70 -9.00
N ASP A 37 17.09 -8.65 -9.23
CA ASP A 37 16.94 -7.36 -8.55
C ASP A 37 15.60 -6.70 -8.94
N LYS A 38 14.72 -6.52 -7.98
CA LYS A 38 13.41 -5.90 -8.19
C LYS A 38 13.52 -4.45 -8.63
N LEU A 39 14.47 -3.69 -8.08
CA LEU A 39 14.71 -2.30 -8.51
C LEU A 39 15.08 -2.22 -9.98
N GLN A 40 15.94 -3.13 -10.45
CA GLN A 40 16.30 -3.19 -11.85
C GLN A 40 15.12 -3.57 -12.74
N GLN A 41 14.28 -4.53 -12.31
CA GLN A 41 13.05 -4.90 -13.03
C GLN A 41 12.10 -3.69 -13.19
N ILE A 42 11.90 -2.90 -12.12
CA ILE A 42 11.07 -1.69 -12.16
C ILE A 42 11.67 -0.67 -13.14
N LYS A 43 12.97 -0.43 -13.07
CA LYS A 43 13.68 0.48 -14.01
C LYS A 43 13.58 0.04 -15.45
N ASP A 44 13.75 -1.24 -15.71
CA ASP A 44 13.66 -1.82 -17.07
C ASP A 44 12.25 -1.74 -17.64
N SER A 45 11.21 -1.90 -16.78
CA SER A 45 9.80 -1.74 -17.19
C SER A 45 9.42 -0.27 -17.43
N GLY A 46 10.17 0.67 -16.83
CA GLY A 46 9.86 2.10 -16.86
C GLY A 46 8.64 2.50 -16.05
N VAL A 47 8.10 1.60 -15.20
CA VAL A 47 6.85 1.82 -14.45
C VAL A 47 6.99 1.29 -13.01
N LEU A 48 6.61 2.11 -12.05
CA LEU A 48 6.37 1.73 -10.66
C LEU A 48 4.87 1.53 -10.46
N LYS A 49 4.44 0.29 -10.17
CA LYS A 49 3.04 -0.04 -9.88
C LYS A 49 2.74 0.17 -8.41
N VAL A 50 1.83 1.09 -8.11
CA VAL A 50 1.52 1.51 -6.75
C VAL A 50 0.10 1.10 -6.36
N GLY A 51 -0.03 0.35 -5.27
CA GLY A 51 -1.32 0.08 -4.64
C GLY A 51 -1.67 1.19 -3.66
N THR A 52 -2.90 1.67 -3.73
CA THR A 52 -3.42 2.74 -2.87
C THR A 52 -4.91 2.56 -2.61
N SER A 53 -5.47 3.32 -1.67
CA SER A 53 -6.91 3.32 -1.34
C SER A 53 -7.44 4.76 -1.35
N ALA A 54 -7.76 5.26 -2.57
CA ALA A 54 -7.90 6.68 -2.88
C ALA A 54 -9.22 7.30 -2.37
N GLU A 55 -9.55 7.05 -1.10
CA GLU A 55 -10.66 7.66 -0.37
C GLU A 55 -10.24 8.16 1.04
N TYR A 56 -8.91 8.12 1.30
CA TYR A 56 -8.33 8.40 2.62
C TYR A 56 -7.62 9.77 2.67
N SER A 57 -8.39 10.81 2.35
CA SER A 57 -7.89 12.20 2.36
C SER A 57 -7.41 12.62 3.76
N PRO A 58 -6.25 13.27 3.90
CA PRO A 58 -5.41 13.90 2.87
C PRO A 58 -4.30 13.01 2.30
N TYR A 59 -4.20 11.74 2.68
CA TYR A 59 -3.11 10.84 2.25
C TYR A 59 -3.23 10.52 0.75
N GLU A 60 -4.38 9.98 0.33
CA GLU A 60 -4.67 9.67 -1.06
C GLU A 60 -6.18 9.81 -1.34
N PHE A 61 -6.52 10.49 -2.43
CA PHE A 61 -7.91 10.70 -2.81
C PHE A 61 -8.05 11.11 -4.28
N HIS A 62 -9.23 10.87 -4.82
CA HIS A 62 -9.58 11.30 -6.16
C HIS A 62 -9.85 12.79 -6.23
N LYS A 63 -9.24 13.48 -7.18
CA LYS A 63 -9.51 14.89 -7.49
C LYS A 63 -9.50 15.12 -9.01
N VAL A 64 -10.44 15.91 -9.51
CA VAL A 64 -10.40 16.35 -10.91
C VAL A 64 -9.37 17.47 -11.04
N VAL A 65 -8.31 17.21 -11.80
CA VAL A 65 -7.23 18.16 -12.11
C VAL A 65 -7.15 18.29 -13.63
N ASP A 66 -7.32 19.50 -14.15
CA ASP A 66 -7.33 19.78 -15.60
C ASP A 66 -8.37 18.95 -16.39
N GLY A 67 -9.51 18.63 -15.75
CA GLY A 67 -10.59 17.84 -16.35
C GLY A 67 -10.39 16.33 -16.33
N GLU A 68 -9.30 15.84 -15.75
CA GLU A 68 -9.00 14.42 -15.57
C GLU A 68 -9.13 14.03 -14.10
N ASP A 69 -9.70 12.85 -13.83
CA ASP A 69 -9.71 12.26 -12.49
C ASP A 69 -8.32 11.71 -12.17
N LYS A 70 -7.69 12.24 -11.11
CA LYS A 70 -6.36 11.85 -10.66
C LYS A 70 -6.37 11.47 -9.20
N ILE A 71 -5.52 10.54 -8.83
CA ILE A 71 -5.17 10.26 -7.45
C ILE A 71 -4.13 11.28 -7.04
N VAL A 72 -4.42 12.00 -5.95
CA VAL A 72 -3.58 13.06 -5.40
C VAL A 72 -3.54 12.93 -3.88
N GLY A 73 -2.59 13.59 -3.24
CA GLY A 73 -2.51 13.64 -1.79
C GLY A 73 -1.07 13.51 -1.28
N PHE A 74 -0.96 13.35 0.01
CA PHE A 74 0.34 13.28 0.69
C PHE A 74 1.18 12.09 0.21
N ASP A 75 0.57 10.91 0.13
CA ASP A 75 1.24 9.69 -0.33
C ASP A 75 1.58 9.76 -1.82
N ASP A 76 0.74 10.42 -2.65
CA ASP A 76 1.06 10.66 -4.06
C ASP A 76 2.34 11.51 -4.20
N PHE A 77 2.48 12.59 -3.44
CA PHE A 77 3.71 13.40 -3.50
C PHE A 77 4.96 12.57 -3.20
N ILE A 78 4.91 11.69 -2.20
CA ILE A 78 6.04 10.80 -1.85
C ILE A 78 6.29 9.79 -2.97
N VAL A 79 5.24 9.18 -3.52
CA VAL A 79 5.32 8.24 -4.64
C VAL A 79 5.97 8.89 -5.87
N GLN A 80 5.60 10.12 -6.21
CA GLN A 80 6.16 10.83 -7.37
C GLN A 80 7.66 11.08 -7.20
N GLU A 81 8.14 11.43 -6.00
CA GLU A 81 9.57 11.59 -5.75
C GLU A 81 10.32 10.24 -5.79
N ILE A 82 9.74 9.16 -5.22
CA ILE A 82 10.30 7.81 -5.33
C ILE A 82 10.46 7.40 -6.81
N ALA A 83 9.41 7.57 -7.61
CA ALA A 83 9.42 7.21 -9.02
C ALA A 83 10.42 8.08 -9.84
N LYS A 84 10.50 9.35 -9.53
CA LYS A 84 11.45 10.30 -10.14
C LYS A 84 12.90 9.89 -9.87
N ASP A 85 13.23 9.52 -8.64
CA ASP A 85 14.59 9.06 -8.28
C ASP A 85 14.95 7.75 -8.98
N MET A 86 13.96 6.90 -9.25
CA MET A 86 14.15 5.67 -10.03
C MET A 86 14.17 5.93 -11.55
N GLY A 87 13.70 7.09 -12.01
CA GLY A 87 13.58 7.43 -13.44
C GLY A 87 12.44 6.71 -14.15
N VAL A 88 11.33 6.41 -13.44
CA VAL A 88 10.19 5.65 -13.95
C VAL A 88 8.88 6.44 -13.80
N LYS A 89 7.82 5.98 -14.47
CA LYS A 89 6.45 6.52 -14.33
C LYS A 89 5.70 5.79 -13.22
N VAL A 90 4.69 6.44 -12.67
CA VAL A 90 3.76 5.86 -11.71
C VAL A 90 2.53 5.30 -12.41
N GLU A 91 2.10 4.10 -12.01
CA GLU A 91 0.82 3.51 -12.37
C GLU A 91 0.09 3.10 -11.08
N TYR A 92 -1.08 3.72 -10.83
CA TYR A 92 -1.88 3.43 -9.65
C TYR A 92 -2.85 2.27 -9.87
N THR A 93 -2.99 1.45 -8.83
CA THR A 93 -4.09 0.50 -8.66
C THR A 93 -4.84 0.89 -7.40
N ASP A 94 -6.01 1.54 -7.60
CA ASP A 94 -6.93 1.89 -6.51
C ASP A 94 -7.78 0.69 -6.12
N MET A 95 -7.84 0.40 -4.80
CA MET A 95 -8.65 -0.68 -4.26
C MET A 95 -8.97 -0.46 -2.79
N ASP A 96 -9.84 -1.30 -2.22
CA ASP A 96 -10.12 -1.28 -0.79
C ASP A 96 -8.85 -1.55 0.05
N PHE A 97 -8.67 -0.80 1.13
CA PHE A 97 -7.47 -0.85 1.98
C PHE A 97 -7.12 -2.27 2.45
N ASP A 98 -8.12 -3.06 2.85
CA ASP A 98 -7.93 -4.44 3.33
C ASP A 98 -7.45 -5.42 2.23
N GLY A 99 -7.48 -5.02 0.96
CA GLY A 99 -6.97 -5.77 -0.19
C GLY A 99 -5.51 -5.50 -0.57
N LEU A 100 -4.94 -4.37 -0.13
CA LEU A 100 -3.65 -3.87 -0.63
C LEU A 100 -2.48 -4.82 -0.42
N LEU A 101 -2.30 -5.37 0.78
CA LEU A 101 -1.22 -6.31 1.05
C LEU A 101 -1.38 -7.63 0.29
N GLY A 102 -2.63 -8.05 0.05
CA GLY A 102 -2.91 -9.20 -0.82
C GLY A 102 -2.51 -8.94 -2.27
N ALA A 103 -2.73 -7.74 -2.79
CA ALA A 103 -2.30 -7.35 -4.13
C ALA A 103 -0.78 -7.30 -4.26
N LEU A 104 -0.09 -6.78 -3.23
CA LEU A 104 1.37 -6.76 -3.14
C LEU A 104 1.96 -8.18 -3.12
N GLN A 105 1.39 -9.09 -2.32
CA GLN A 105 1.78 -10.49 -2.27
C GLN A 105 1.61 -11.22 -3.60
N ALA A 106 0.57 -10.85 -4.36
CA ALA A 106 0.23 -11.42 -5.67
C ALA A 106 0.98 -10.75 -6.83
N ASP A 107 1.98 -9.90 -6.57
CA ASP A 107 2.76 -9.15 -7.57
C ASP A 107 1.91 -8.30 -8.54
N LYS A 108 0.71 -7.87 -8.10
CA LYS A 108 -0.14 -6.96 -8.87
C LYS A 108 0.34 -5.51 -8.77
N VAL A 109 1.00 -5.17 -7.67
CA VAL A 109 1.65 -3.90 -7.41
C VAL A 109 3.05 -4.14 -6.87
N ASP A 110 3.94 -3.16 -7.03
CA ASP A 110 5.34 -3.25 -6.59
C ASP A 110 5.51 -2.68 -5.17
N ILE A 111 4.69 -1.71 -4.82
CA ILE A 111 4.73 -0.96 -3.56
C ILE A 111 3.31 -0.54 -3.17
N VAL A 112 3.07 -0.38 -1.87
CA VAL A 112 1.82 0.18 -1.33
C VAL A 112 2.14 1.43 -0.52
N LEU A 113 1.52 2.57 -0.88
CA LEU A 113 1.41 3.76 -0.05
C LEU A 113 -0.08 4.08 0.10
N ALA A 114 -0.56 4.10 1.33
CA ALA A 114 -1.98 4.25 1.67
C ALA A 114 -2.16 4.63 3.15
N GLY A 115 -1.37 5.59 3.67
CA GLY A 115 -1.37 5.93 5.08
C GLY A 115 -1.12 4.71 5.98
N MET A 116 -0.39 3.70 5.49
CA MET A 116 -0.34 2.37 6.12
C MET A 116 0.62 2.32 7.30
N THR A 117 0.10 2.01 8.48
CA THR A 117 0.89 1.79 9.71
C THR A 117 1.57 0.43 9.68
N PRO A 118 2.91 0.34 9.83
CA PRO A 118 3.59 -0.92 10.09
C PRO A 118 3.18 -1.50 11.45
N ASN A 119 2.78 -2.76 11.47
CA ASN A 119 2.59 -3.51 12.71
C ASN A 119 3.23 -4.90 12.59
N GLU A 120 3.34 -5.60 13.71
CA GLU A 120 4.04 -6.90 13.76
C GLU A 120 3.35 -7.97 12.91
N GLU A 121 2.02 -7.91 12.75
CA GLU A 121 1.30 -8.86 11.89
C GLU A 121 1.64 -8.62 10.41
N ARG A 122 1.58 -7.36 9.96
CA ARG A 122 1.91 -6.99 8.57
C ARG A 122 3.37 -7.28 8.24
N LYS A 123 4.30 -7.01 9.19
CA LYS A 123 5.74 -7.31 9.05
C LYS A 123 6.06 -8.80 8.87
N LYS A 124 5.15 -9.70 9.21
CA LYS A 124 5.36 -11.14 8.91
C LYS A 124 5.35 -11.41 7.41
N SER A 125 4.57 -10.65 6.65
CA SER A 125 4.34 -10.89 5.23
C SER A 125 5.00 -9.89 4.29
N VAL A 126 5.26 -8.66 4.74
CA VAL A 126 5.86 -7.59 3.96
C VAL A 126 6.99 -6.91 4.72
N ASP A 127 7.86 -6.20 4.01
CA ASP A 127 8.80 -5.25 4.58
C ASP A 127 8.22 -3.84 4.47
N PHE A 128 8.64 -2.97 5.36
CA PHE A 128 8.24 -1.57 5.37
C PHE A 128 9.45 -0.67 5.22
N SER A 129 9.25 0.47 4.59
CA SER A 129 10.21 1.56 4.63
C SER A 129 10.35 2.12 6.05
N GLU A 130 11.27 3.06 6.22
CA GLU A 130 11.22 3.98 7.37
C GLU A 130 9.86 4.68 7.43
N ILE A 131 9.41 4.98 8.65
CA ILE A 131 8.16 5.72 8.87
C ILE A 131 8.38 7.16 8.41
N TYR A 132 7.59 7.62 7.44
CA TYR A 132 7.68 8.98 6.91
C TYR A 132 6.69 9.96 7.55
N TYR A 133 5.68 9.46 8.28
CA TYR A 133 4.73 10.32 8.99
C TYR A 133 4.19 9.66 10.25
N THR A 134 3.93 10.46 11.30
CA THR A 134 3.33 9.99 12.55
C THR A 134 2.24 10.95 12.97
N ASN A 135 1.11 10.40 13.37
CA ASN A 135 -0.06 11.13 13.82
C ASN A 135 -0.73 10.40 15.01
N SER A 136 -1.77 10.99 15.58
CA SER A 136 -2.59 10.37 16.63
C SER A 136 -3.92 9.88 16.09
N ASN A 137 -4.53 8.91 16.77
CA ASN A 137 -5.90 8.51 16.54
C ASN A 137 -6.86 9.40 17.33
N VAL A 138 -7.99 9.70 16.73
CA VAL A 138 -9.05 10.52 17.33
C VAL A 138 -10.42 9.89 17.03
N CYS A 139 -11.44 10.43 17.70
CA CYS A 139 -12.82 10.07 17.46
C CYS A 139 -13.52 11.15 16.65
N ILE A 140 -14.30 10.77 15.64
CA ILE A 140 -15.31 11.65 15.03
C ILE A 140 -16.66 11.30 15.69
N VAL A 141 -17.35 12.32 16.20
CA VAL A 141 -18.62 12.19 16.91
C VAL A 141 -19.66 13.17 16.33
N ALA A 142 -20.91 13.00 16.70
CA ALA A 142 -21.91 14.02 16.40
C ALA A 142 -21.56 15.34 17.12
N LYS A 143 -21.80 16.47 16.46
CA LYS A 143 -21.56 17.80 17.03
C LYS A 143 -22.28 17.99 18.35
N GLY A 144 -21.59 18.51 19.35
CA GLY A 144 -22.05 18.65 20.74
C GLY A 144 -21.81 17.40 21.60
N LYS A 145 -21.08 16.40 21.06
CA LYS A 145 -20.64 15.20 21.76
C LYS A 145 -19.11 15.11 21.93
N GLU A 146 -18.39 16.19 21.69
CA GLU A 146 -16.92 16.25 21.68
C GLU A 146 -16.29 15.77 23.00
N ASP A 147 -16.98 16.00 24.12
CA ASP A 147 -16.58 15.58 25.47
C ASP A 147 -17.15 14.25 25.93
N SER A 148 -17.86 13.53 25.06
CA SER A 148 -18.50 12.26 25.41
C SER A 148 -17.50 11.11 25.62
N ILE A 149 -16.31 11.23 25.07
CA ILE A 149 -15.23 10.26 25.16
C ILE A 149 -14.06 10.89 25.90
N LYS A 150 -13.75 10.37 27.07
CA LYS A 150 -12.65 10.84 27.93
C LYS A 150 -11.51 9.84 28.01
N SER A 151 -11.77 8.61 27.62
CA SER A 151 -10.81 7.51 27.56
C SER A 151 -11.25 6.47 26.53
N SER A 152 -10.35 5.59 26.14
CA SER A 152 -10.65 4.47 25.24
C SER A 152 -11.73 3.52 25.81
N ASP A 153 -11.85 3.41 27.14
CA ASP A 153 -12.89 2.59 27.78
C ASP A 153 -14.32 3.11 27.55
N ASP A 154 -14.48 4.40 27.29
CA ASP A 154 -15.81 4.94 26.98
C ASP A 154 -16.35 4.44 25.64
N LEU A 155 -15.46 4.05 24.72
CA LEU A 155 -15.84 3.44 23.43
C LEU A 155 -16.64 2.15 23.61
N LYS A 156 -16.40 1.39 24.70
CA LYS A 156 -17.09 0.12 24.99
C LYS A 156 -18.60 0.29 25.19
N LYS A 157 -19.08 1.52 25.44
CA LYS A 157 -20.50 1.85 25.65
C LYS A 157 -21.17 2.39 24.39
N LEU A 158 -20.44 2.52 23.30
CA LEU A 158 -20.86 3.18 22.07
C LEU A 158 -20.89 2.22 20.90
N LYS A 159 -21.64 2.55 19.86
CA LYS A 159 -21.59 1.88 18.56
C LYS A 159 -20.41 2.46 17.78
N VAL A 160 -19.32 1.74 17.78
CA VAL A 160 -18.06 2.19 17.15
C VAL A 160 -18.02 1.79 15.69
N GLY A 161 -17.61 2.72 14.84
CA GLY A 161 -17.25 2.50 13.43
C GLY A 161 -15.76 2.64 13.22
N VAL A 162 -15.18 1.77 12.41
CA VAL A 162 -13.76 1.77 12.00
C VAL A 162 -13.61 1.34 10.56
N GLN A 163 -12.57 1.80 9.89
CA GLN A 163 -12.24 1.29 8.56
C GLN A 163 -11.67 -0.12 8.68
N LYS A 164 -12.17 -1.03 7.84
CA LYS A 164 -11.80 -2.44 7.86
C LYS A 164 -10.33 -2.65 7.51
N GLY A 165 -9.67 -3.54 8.25
CA GLY A 165 -8.27 -3.92 8.00
C GLY A 165 -7.23 -2.91 8.50
N THR A 166 -7.66 -1.87 9.25
CA THR A 166 -6.77 -0.86 9.84
C THR A 166 -6.29 -1.26 11.24
N THR A 167 -5.22 -0.64 11.71
CA THR A 167 -4.76 -0.80 13.11
C THR A 167 -5.80 -0.28 14.11
N GLN A 168 -6.60 0.71 13.73
CA GLN A 168 -7.74 1.18 14.52
C GLN A 168 -8.83 0.11 14.67
N ALA A 169 -9.08 -0.68 13.61
CA ALA A 169 -10.01 -1.80 13.67
C ALA A 169 -9.48 -2.90 14.59
N ASP A 170 -8.21 -3.24 14.50
CA ASP A 170 -7.56 -4.24 15.35
C ASP A 170 -7.61 -3.80 16.82
N TYR A 171 -7.28 -2.53 17.09
CA TYR A 171 -7.36 -1.94 18.43
C TYR A 171 -8.78 -2.01 19.00
N VAL A 172 -9.77 -1.55 18.25
CA VAL A 172 -11.17 -1.52 18.71
C VAL A 172 -11.73 -2.94 18.94
N THR A 173 -11.47 -3.86 18.02
CA THR A 173 -12.05 -5.22 18.11
C THR A 173 -11.22 -6.18 18.94
N GLY A 174 -9.91 -6.04 18.94
CA GLY A 174 -8.95 -6.88 19.68
C GLY A 174 -8.68 -6.34 21.07
N ASP A 175 -7.98 -5.22 21.17
CA ASP A 175 -7.49 -4.70 22.46
C ASP A 175 -8.64 -4.20 23.36
N LEU A 176 -9.61 -3.48 22.80
CA LEU A 176 -10.79 -3.04 23.56
C LEU A 176 -11.89 -4.09 23.66
N GLY A 177 -11.86 -5.15 22.85
CA GLY A 177 -12.83 -6.23 22.85
C GLY A 177 -14.23 -5.83 22.32
N ILE A 178 -14.34 -4.77 21.52
CA ILE A 178 -15.61 -4.29 20.93
C ILE A 178 -15.89 -5.10 19.65
N THR A 179 -16.27 -6.36 19.80
CA THR A 179 -16.43 -7.32 18.70
C THR A 179 -17.58 -7.00 17.74
N ASN A 180 -18.52 -6.14 18.13
CA ASN A 180 -19.65 -5.68 17.33
C ASN A 180 -19.41 -4.32 16.67
N ALA A 181 -18.17 -3.85 16.59
CA ALA A 181 -17.84 -2.62 15.87
C ALA A 181 -18.24 -2.73 14.40
N THR A 182 -18.81 -1.65 13.86
CA THR A 182 -19.15 -1.54 12.44
C THR A 182 -17.86 -1.32 11.64
N GLN A 183 -17.49 -2.31 10.83
CA GLN A 183 -16.31 -2.23 9.97
C GLN A 183 -16.75 -2.00 8.52
N LEU A 184 -16.46 -0.83 7.97
CA LEU A 184 -16.71 -0.51 6.56
C LEU A 184 -15.40 -0.30 5.81
N LYS A 185 -15.44 -0.42 4.48
CA LYS A 185 -14.24 -0.34 3.65
C LYS A 185 -13.73 1.08 3.50
N LYS A 186 -14.63 2.08 3.57
CA LYS A 186 -14.34 3.48 3.27
C LYS A 186 -14.79 4.42 4.38
N ILE A 187 -13.98 5.44 4.67
CA ILE A 187 -14.33 6.48 5.65
C ILE A 187 -15.61 7.24 5.26
N PRO A 188 -15.86 7.63 4.00
CA PRO A 188 -17.12 8.26 3.63
C PRO A 188 -18.38 7.46 4.00
N ASP A 189 -18.33 6.12 3.91
CA ASP A 189 -19.44 5.26 4.30
C ASP A 189 -19.68 5.29 5.82
N LEU A 190 -18.59 5.28 6.61
CA LEU A 190 -18.67 5.46 8.07
C LEU A 190 -19.25 6.81 8.44
N MET A 191 -18.88 7.87 7.72
CA MET A 191 -19.44 9.22 7.94
C MET A 191 -20.96 9.26 7.71
N LEU A 192 -21.47 8.55 6.70
CA LEU A 192 -22.90 8.41 6.46
C LEU A 192 -23.59 7.61 7.58
N GLU A 193 -22.99 6.53 8.07
CA GLU A 193 -23.52 5.76 9.19
C GLU A 193 -23.59 6.60 10.49
N LEU A 194 -22.55 7.44 10.73
CA LEU A 194 -22.53 8.37 11.87
C LEU A 194 -23.62 9.43 11.74
N GLN A 195 -23.78 10.06 10.57
CA GLN A 195 -24.81 11.08 10.33
C GLN A 195 -26.25 10.50 10.47
N ASN A 196 -26.43 9.23 10.11
CA ASN A 196 -27.70 8.53 10.23
C ASN A 196 -27.96 7.97 11.64
N GLY A 197 -27.04 8.16 12.59
CA GLY A 197 -27.17 7.67 13.97
C GLY A 197 -27.11 6.15 14.11
N LYS A 198 -26.60 5.44 13.11
CA LYS A 198 -26.40 3.98 13.16
C LYS A 198 -25.15 3.61 13.95
N ILE A 199 -24.13 4.47 13.93
CA ILE A 199 -22.96 4.45 14.81
C ILE A 199 -22.91 5.77 15.61
N ASP A 200 -22.22 5.74 16.75
CA ASP A 200 -22.11 6.87 17.67
C ASP A 200 -20.76 7.60 17.49
N VAL A 201 -19.76 6.87 17.01
CA VAL A 201 -18.36 7.34 16.92
C VAL A 201 -17.61 6.61 15.81
N ILE A 202 -16.69 7.31 15.15
CA ILE A 202 -15.69 6.73 14.24
C ILE A 202 -14.30 6.91 14.88
N VAL A 203 -13.51 5.85 14.94
CA VAL A 203 -12.08 5.92 15.32
C VAL A 203 -11.25 5.94 14.05
N THR A 204 -10.42 6.98 13.88
CA THR A 204 -9.58 7.18 12.69
C THR A 204 -8.40 8.10 13.00
N GLY A 205 -7.46 8.25 12.07
CA GLY A 205 -6.36 9.18 12.15
C GLY A 205 -6.80 10.65 12.21
N LYS A 206 -6.08 11.47 12.93
CA LYS A 206 -6.42 12.88 13.15
C LYS A 206 -6.46 13.70 11.86
N ALA A 207 -5.52 13.47 10.93
CA ALA A 207 -5.50 14.18 9.65
C ALA A 207 -6.77 13.90 8.84
N VAL A 208 -7.18 12.63 8.77
CA VAL A 208 -8.41 12.18 8.11
C VAL A 208 -9.65 12.78 8.79
N ALA A 209 -9.68 12.75 10.12
CA ALA A 209 -10.78 13.35 10.88
C ALA A 209 -10.93 14.84 10.59
N GLN A 210 -9.83 15.59 10.52
CA GLN A 210 -9.85 17.04 10.24
C GLN A 210 -10.48 17.37 8.89
N ILE A 211 -10.22 16.58 7.87
CA ILE A 211 -10.83 16.78 6.55
C ILE A 211 -12.31 16.39 6.57
N ASN A 212 -12.64 15.24 7.15
CA ASN A 212 -14.02 14.78 7.15
C ASN A 212 -14.96 15.70 7.93
N VAL A 213 -14.55 16.27 9.07
CA VAL A 213 -15.41 17.20 9.81
C VAL A 213 -15.62 18.55 9.10
N LYS A 214 -14.75 18.92 8.13
CA LYS A 214 -14.99 20.07 7.27
C LYS A 214 -16.05 19.75 6.19
N ASN A 215 -16.02 18.54 5.64
CA ASN A 215 -16.84 18.11 4.50
C ASN A 215 -18.24 17.62 4.92
N TYR A 216 -18.39 17.14 6.16
CA TYR A 216 -19.66 16.63 6.67
C TYR A 216 -20.24 17.54 7.76
N LYS A 217 -21.54 17.84 7.65
CA LYS A 217 -22.24 18.68 8.63
C LYS A 217 -22.58 17.89 9.90
N ASN A 218 -22.71 18.60 11.01
CA ASN A 218 -23.17 18.06 12.29
C ASN A 218 -22.27 16.96 12.89
N VAL A 219 -21.00 16.98 12.56
CA VAL A 219 -19.96 16.14 13.15
C VAL A 219 -18.83 17.00 13.68
N ALA A 220 -18.06 16.47 14.61
CA ALA A 220 -16.91 17.14 15.22
C ALA A 220 -15.86 16.10 15.65
N ILE A 221 -14.63 16.57 15.87
CA ILE A 221 -13.58 15.74 16.45
C ILE A 221 -13.75 15.75 17.98
N GLY A 222 -13.70 14.59 18.60
CA GLY A 222 -13.66 14.45 20.06
C GLY A 222 -12.40 15.09 20.66
N ASN A 223 -12.52 15.62 21.86
CA ASN A 223 -11.44 16.37 22.54
C ASN A 223 -10.32 15.47 23.08
N THR A 224 -10.45 14.15 23.02
CA THR A 224 -9.49 13.17 23.54
C THR A 224 -8.93 12.33 22.42
N THR A 225 -7.60 12.08 22.44
CA THR A 225 -6.98 11.02 21.63
C THR A 225 -7.33 9.65 22.18
N VAL A 226 -7.33 8.65 21.33
CA VAL A 226 -7.62 7.25 21.69
C VAL A 226 -6.59 6.33 21.08
N GLY A 227 -6.26 5.24 21.76
CA GLY A 227 -5.27 4.29 21.26
C GLY A 227 -3.88 4.91 21.09
N ASP A 228 -3.41 5.69 22.05
CA ASP A 228 -2.08 6.31 22.00
C ASP A 228 -0.97 5.27 21.89
N GLU A 229 -1.22 4.03 22.34
CA GLU A 229 -0.35 2.86 22.19
C GLU A 229 -0.27 2.32 20.76
N VAL A 230 -1.20 2.71 19.91
CA VAL A 230 -1.25 2.32 18.47
C VAL A 230 -1.29 3.58 17.60
N ALA A 231 -0.30 4.43 17.76
CA ALA A 231 -0.18 5.67 16.98
C ALA A 231 -0.39 5.39 15.48
N GLU A 232 -1.10 6.30 14.79
CA GLU A 232 -1.18 6.25 13.34
C GLU A 232 0.19 6.65 12.78
N THR A 233 0.82 5.75 12.05
CA THR A 233 2.06 6.03 11.34
C THR A 233 1.91 5.63 9.87
N ALA A 234 2.71 6.22 9.00
CA ALA A 234 2.68 5.90 7.59
C ALA A 234 4.07 5.46 7.12
N ALA A 235 4.12 4.32 6.44
CA ALA A 235 5.30 3.76 5.80
C ALA A 235 4.91 3.04 4.50
N ALA A 236 5.82 3.00 3.53
CA ALA A 236 5.62 2.26 2.30
C ALA A 236 5.79 0.75 2.56
N ALA A 237 4.83 -0.07 2.11
CA ALA A 237 4.97 -1.52 2.18
C ALA A 237 5.51 -2.09 0.87
N ILE A 238 6.48 -3.00 0.99
CA ILE A 238 7.15 -3.68 -0.11
C ILE A 238 7.12 -5.18 0.19
N LYS A 239 6.94 -6.00 -0.84
CA LYS A 239 6.99 -7.46 -0.70
C LYS A 239 8.37 -7.88 -0.18
N LYS A 240 8.43 -8.83 0.74
CA LYS A 240 9.69 -9.44 1.16
C LYS A 240 10.40 -10.09 -0.01
N SER A 241 11.73 -10.10 0.01
CA SER A 241 12.49 -10.90 -0.94
C SER A 241 12.05 -12.37 -0.87
N TYR A 242 11.89 -13.01 -2.02
CA TYR A 242 11.40 -14.38 -2.11
C TYR A 242 12.02 -15.11 -3.30
N ASP A 243 12.21 -16.43 -3.15
CA ASP A 243 12.73 -17.32 -4.19
C ASP A 243 13.85 -16.72 -5.05
N LYS A 244 13.47 -16.19 -6.21
CA LYS A 244 14.37 -15.63 -7.22
C LYS A 244 14.27 -14.10 -7.34
N VAL A 245 13.61 -13.40 -6.42
CA VAL A 245 13.43 -11.94 -6.45
C VAL A 245 13.97 -11.32 -5.17
N ASP A 246 14.93 -10.41 -5.33
CA ASP A 246 15.49 -9.62 -4.23
C ASP A 246 14.91 -8.19 -4.24
N ASN A 247 14.26 -7.82 -3.14
CA ASN A 247 13.68 -6.50 -2.92
C ASN A 247 14.60 -5.56 -2.10
N THR A 248 15.78 -6.01 -1.70
CA THR A 248 16.66 -5.25 -0.79
C THR A 248 17.09 -3.91 -1.38
N ALA A 249 17.53 -3.91 -2.64
CA ALA A 249 17.94 -2.68 -3.32
C ALA A 249 16.74 -1.74 -3.55
N PHE A 250 15.54 -2.30 -3.81
CA PHE A 250 14.32 -1.54 -3.97
C PHE A 250 13.92 -0.84 -2.67
N LEU A 251 13.84 -1.57 -1.55
CA LEU A 251 13.56 -1.00 -0.24
C LEU A 251 14.58 0.07 0.15
N LYS A 252 15.86 -0.19 -0.11
CA LYS A 252 16.90 0.81 0.14
C LYS A 252 16.67 2.08 -0.67
N SER A 253 16.35 1.98 -1.95
CA SER A 253 16.09 3.14 -2.81
C SER A 253 14.90 3.97 -2.30
N VAL A 254 13.83 3.31 -1.85
CA VAL A 254 12.67 3.98 -1.22
C VAL A 254 13.10 4.71 0.05
N ASN A 255 13.86 4.07 0.93
CA ASN A 255 14.35 4.69 2.17
C ASN A 255 15.30 5.87 1.92
N ASP A 256 16.18 5.77 0.92
CA ASP A 256 17.09 6.87 0.55
C ASP A 256 16.29 8.11 0.09
N THR A 257 15.20 7.93 -0.68
CA THR A 257 14.30 9.04 -1.06
C THR A 257 13.60 9.62 0.16
N ILE A 258 12.99 8.78 1.02
CA ILE A 258 12.30 9.24 2.23
C ILE A 258 13.25 10.05 3.13
N ALA A 259 14.47 9.53 3.38
CA ALA A 259 15.47 10.23 4.19
C ALA A 259 15.89 11.59 3.58
N THR A 260 15.92 11.68 2.25
CA THR A 260 16.19 12.94 1.56
C THR A 260 15.06 13.94 1.75
N LEU A 261 13.81 13.50 1.59
CA LEU A 261 12.61 14.32 1.80
C LEU A 261 12.49 14.82 3.25
N GLU A 262 12.78 13.96 4.23
CA GLU A 262 12.82 14.36 5.65
C GLU A 262 13.89 15.43 5.91
N LYS A 263 15.10 15.20 5.43
CA LYS A 263 16.22 16.15 5.61
C LYS A 263 15.93 17.50 4.97
N GLU A 264 15.20 17.53 3.87
CA GLU A 264 14.82 18.76 3.17
C GLU A 264 13.56 19.42 3.73
N GLY A 265 12.88 18.81 4.72
CA GLY A 265 11.61 19.29 5.27
C GLY A 265 10.42 19.13 4.35
N LYS A 266 10.57 18.34 3.28
CA LYS A 266 9.54 18.12 2.26
C LYS A 266 8.34 17.31 2.78
N ILE A 267 8.57 16.44 3.75
CA ILE A 267 7.48 15.65 4.35
C ILE A 267 6.39 16.56 4.94
N ASP A 268 6.77 17.55 5.73
CA ASP A 268 5.82 18.52 6.30
C ASP A 268 5.19 19.40 5.22
N GLU A 269 6.00 19.84 4.23
CA GLU A 269 5.52 20.63 3.10
C GLU A 269 4.44 19.87 2.31
N PHE A 270 4.68 18.61 1.96
CA PHE A 270 3.74 17.74 1.25
C PHE A 270 2.43 17.53 2.01
N MET A 271 2.51 17.32 3.33
CA MET A 271 1.28 17.24 4.14
C MET A 271 0.49 18.56 4.10
N GLN A 272 1.15 19.71 4.21
CA GLN A 272 0.47 21.01 4.09
C GLN A 272 -0.12 21.24 2.69
N GLU A 273 0.56 20.79 1.64
CA GLU A 273 0.03 20.88 0.27
C GLU A 273 -1.16 19.94 0.08
N ALA A 274 -1.08 18.71 0.56
CA ALA A 274 -2.18 17.75 0.51
C ALA A 274 -3.44 18.29 1.23
N LEU A 275 -3.27 18.93 2.39
CA LEU A 275 -4.38 19.58 3.10
C LEU A 275 -5.03 20.69 2.28
N LYS A 276 -4.26 21.48 1.51
CA LYS A 276 -4.81 22.51 0.61
C LYS A 276 -5.56 21.91 -0.58
N LEU A 277 -5.14 20.73 -1.06
CA LEU A 277 -5.86 20.04 -2.14
C LEU A 277 -7.26 19.61 -1.72
N THR A 278 -7.56 19.52 -0.42
CA THR A 278 -8.89 19.15 0.10
C THR A 278 -9.85 20.33 0.25
N GLU A 279 -9.39 21.55 -0.01
CA GLU A 279 -10.18 22.80 -0.02
C GLU A 279 -10.80 23.03 -1.42
#